data_fd451f065cf56443b7adc399b5d3ae4e
#
_entry.id   fd451f065cf56443b7adc399b5d3ae4e
#
_cell.length_a   1.000
_cell.length_b   1.000
_cell.length_c   1.000
_cell.angle_alpha   90.00
_cell.angle_beta   90.00
_cell.angle_gamma   90.00
#
_symmetry.space_group_name_H-M   'P 1'
#
loop_
_entity.id
_entity.type
_entity.pdbx_description
1 polymer ?
#
loop_
_entity_poly.entity_id
_entity_poly.type
_entity_poly.pdbx_seq_one_letter_code
_entity_poly.pdbx_strand_id
1 'polypeptide(L)'
;MLMFALRGIAISLTFFVLLYCLLSALVAMAWRLLRWLQATGQSLAALLFALRVLPLAASVVITLALVVPSFQLLEPRSIAEGTGAMPITLSVCALLLIACGCFRVITAQTKTARVVARWREGAHSLNVDAGVQMVTLLSGREAPPLTLVGVRRPRVLISEFTAALLSPDELHIALKHELAHVQSLDNLKKLVFRFCFFPGMANLESAWSQVAELAADDAAVSNMDDAVDLASALVKLSRLVPVEAAPVNTAGFVTGSISVRVARLLAWKEATKDQRIRVRPWYAIPPVLVALSCVCLTYGPALALTHEVTEWLVR
;
A
#
# COMPACT_ATOMS: atom_id res chain seq x y z
N MET A 1 24.23 25.68 20.46
CA MET A 1 24.02 24.93 19.22
C MET A 1 23.24 23.63 19.42
N LEU A 2 23.68 22.73 20.34
CA LEU A 2 22.98 21.44 20.56
C LEU A 2 21.54 21.63 21.03
N MET A 3 21.29 22.50 21.98
CA MET A 3 19.92 22.78 22.50
C MET A 3 18.99 23.34 21.42
N PHE A 4 19.49 24.24 20.55
CA PHE A 4 18.73 24.75 19.42
C PHE A 4 18.33 23.64 18.44
N ALA A 5 19.27 22.75 18.12
CA ALA A 5 19.01 21.61 17.22
C ALA A 5 17.97 20.64 17.83
N LEU A 6 18.11 20.32 19.12
CA LEU A 6 17.16 19.44 19.83
C LEU A 6 15.74 20.05 19.87
N ARG A 7 15.63 21.36 20.10
CA ARG A 7 14.36 22.06 20.06
C ARG A 7 13.74 22.01 18.67
N GLY A 8 14.53 22.26 17.61
CA GLY A 8 14.06 22.18 16.24
C GLY A 8 13.56 20.78 15.85
N ILE A 9 14.26 19.73 16.28
CA ILE A 9 13.83 18.34 16.09
C ILE A 9 12.50 18.07 16.83
N ALA A 10 12.41 18.50 18.09
CA ALA A 10 11.19 18.28 18.89
C ALA A 10 9.98 18.98 18.25
N ILE A 11 10.13 20.24 17.83
CA ILE A 11 9.06 20.98 17.15
C ILE A 11 8.68 20.30 15.82
N SER A 12 9.67 19.90 15.01
CA SER A 12 9.41 19.23 13.75
C SER A 12 8.66 17.90 13.91
N LEU A 13 9.03 17.10 14.91
CA LEU A 13 8.34 15.85 15.23
C LEU A 13 6.91 16.09 15.76
N THR A 14 6.71 17.16 16.54
CA THR A 14 5.40 17.58 17.02
C THR A 14 4.45 17.90 15.87
N PHE A 15 4.92 18.75 14.92
CA PHE A 15 4.12 19.07 13.74
C PHE A 15 3.84 17.84 12.87
N PHE A 16 4.86 17.02 12.67
CA PHE A 16 4.70 15.77 11.91
C PHE A 16 3.58 14.90 12.50
N VAL A 17 3.57 14.64 13.80
CA VAL A 17 2.56 13.76 14.39
C VAL A 17 1.16 14.39 14.38
N LEU A 18 1.04 15.69 14.62
CA LEU A 18 -0.23 16.41 14.57
C LEU A 18 -0.82 16.39 13.15
N LEU A 19 -0.01 16.73 12.14
CA LEU A 19 -0.42 16.68 10.74
C LEU A 19 -0.80 15.26 10.32
N TYR A 20 0.01 14.27 10.67
CA TYR A 20 -0.26 12.88 10.35
C TYR A 20 -1.58 12.40 10.96
N CYS A 21 -1.83 12.69 12.22
CA CYS A 21 -3.08 12.32 12.89
C CYS A 21 -4.29 13.05 12.28
N LEU A 22 -4.18 14.35 12.06
CA LEU A 22 -5.25 15.16 11.46
C LEU A 22 -5.60 14.67 10.06
N LEU A 23 -4.60 14.58 9.18
CA LEU A 23 -4.81 14.15 7.79
C LEU A 23 -5.32 12.70 7.72
N SER A 24 -4.81 11.81 8.59
CA SER A 24 -5.29 10.43 8.67
C SER A 24 -6.76 10.36 9.12
N ALA A 25 -7.15 11.17 10.10
CA ALA A 25 -8.53 11.25 10.55
C ALA A 25 -9.45 11.80 9.44
N LEU A 26 -9.02 12.85 8.73
CA LEU A 26 -9.76 13.42 7.60
C LEU A 26 -9.95 12.40 6.48
N VAL A 27 -8.89 11.67 6.10
CA VAL A 27 -8.99 10.61 5.07
C VAL A 27 -9.90 9.48 5.54
N ALA A 28 -9.80 9.04 6.81
CA ALA A 28 -10.66 7.99 7.34
C ALA A 28 -12.15 8.41 7.34
N MET A 29 -12.42 9.67 7.65
CA MET A 29 -13.78 10.23 7.63
C MET A 29 -14.29 10.38 6.19
N ALA A 30 -13.48 10.95 5.30
CA ALA A 30 -13.82 11.08 3.89
C ALA A 30 -14.11 9.72 3.26
N TRP A 31 -13.31 8.70 3.57
CA TRP A 31 -13.55 7.33 3.09
C TRP A 31 -14.88 6.76 3.57
N ARG A 32 -15.27 7.00 4.81
CA ARG A 32 -16.59 6.57 5.33
C ARG A 32 -17.75 7.18 4.54
N LEU A 33 -17.60 8.41 4.08
CA LEU A 33 -18.60 9.11 3.29
C LEU A 33 -18.60 8.65 1.82
N LEU A 34 -17.42 8.36 1.25
CA LEU A 34 -17.21 8.05 -0.16
C LEU A 34 -17.30 6.55 -0.50
N ARG A 35 -17.38 5.66 0.49
CA ARG A 35 -17.41 4.18 0.28
C ARG A 35 -18.56 3.68 -0.60
N TRP A 36 -19.56 4.53 -0.87
CA TRP A 36 -20.68 4.25 -1.77
C TRP A 36 -20.33 4.42 -3.25
N LEU A 37 -19.21 5.03 -3.59
CA LEU A 37 -18.72 5.18 -4.95
C LEU A 37 -18.19 3.83 -5.44
N GLN A 38 -19.02 3.15 -6.25
CA GLN A 38 -18.65 1.91 -6.92
C GLN A 38 -17.86 2.24 -8.19
N ALA A 39 -16.57 2.37 -8.09
CA ALA A 39 -15.67 2.43 -9.24
C ALA A 39 -14.80 1.17 -9.28
N THR A 40 -14.37 0.76 -10.46
CA THR A 40 -13.52 -0.42 -10.68
C THR A 40 -12.35 -0.09 -11.60
N GLY A 41 -11.26 -0.83 -11.51
CA GLY A 41 -10.11 -0.74 -12.41
C GLY A 41 -8.79 -0.34 -11.75
N GLN A 42 -7.69 -0.46 -12.49
CA GLN A 42 -6.32 -0.17 -12.02
C GLN A 42 -6.14 1.26 -11.48
N SER A 43 -6.85 2.22 -12.09
CA SER A 43 -6.81 3.63 -11.66
C SER A 43 -7.36 3.79 -10.24
N LEU A 44 -8.39 3.02 -9.87
CA LEU A 44 -8.95 3.05 -8.53
C LEU A 44 -8.00 2.44 -7.50
N ALA A 45 -7.33 1.33 -7.81
CA ALA A 45 -6.31 0.75 -6.92
C ALA A 45 -5.19 1.75 -6.61
N ALA A 46 -4.71 2.47 -7.65
CA ALA A 46 -3.70 3.51 -7.48
C ALA A 46 -4.22 4.68 -6.63
N LEU A 47 -5.45 5.12 -6.85
CA LEU A 47 -6.09 6.19 -6.07
C LEU A 47 -6.26 5.80 -4.60
N LEU A 48 -6.75 4.60 -4.30
CA LEU A 48 -6.93 4.12 -2.93
C LEU A 48 -5.59 3.99 -2.20
N PHE A 49 -4.55 3.52 -2.91
CA PHE A 49 -3.19 3.49 -2.38
C PHE A 49 -2.67 4.90 -2.08
N ALA A 50 -2.80 5.82 -3.04
CA ALA A 50 -2.40 7.22 -2.86
C ALA A 50 -3.14 7.86 -1.68
N LEU A 51 -4.45 7.68 -1.59
CA LEU A 51 -5.26 8.21 -0.48
C LEU A 51 -4.81 7.66 0.87
N ARG A 52 -4.38 6.40 0.93
CA ARG A 52 -3.90 5.77 2.17
C ARG A 52 -2.51 6.27 2.59
N VAL A 53 -1.65 6.60 1.63
CA VAL A 53 -0.27 7.08 1.89
C VAL A 53 -0.20 8.60 2.04
N LEU A 54 -1.18 9.32 1.49
CA LEU A 54 -1.24 10.78 1.49
C LEU A 54 -0.99 11.42 2.87
N PRO A 55 -1.60 10.95 3.99
CA PRO A 55 -1.37 11.55 5.30
C PRO A 55 0.11 11.54 5.70
N LEU A 56 0.80 10.40 5.50
CA LEU A 56 2.22 10.29 5.83
C LEU A 56 3.06 11.15 4.90
N ALA A 57 2.85 11.04 3.58
CA ALA A 57 3.63 11.77 2.59
C ALA A 57 3.48 13.29 2.77
N ALA A 58 2.23 13.77 2.92
CA ALA A 58 1.96 15.18 3.13
C ALA A 58 2.57 15.70 4.44
N SER A 59 2.44 14.94 5.54
CA SER A 59 3.03 15.33 6.84
C SER A 59 4.55 15.42 6.77
N VAL A 60 5.22 14.48 6.10
CA VAL A 60 6.68 14.53 5.91
C VAL A 60 7.05 15.72 5.04
N VAL A 61 6.38 15.92 3.90
CA VAL A 61 6.69 17.03 2.99
C VAL A 61 6.47 18.38 3.65
N ILE A 62 5.34 18.60 4.31
CA ILE A 62 5.03 19.85 5.00
C ILE A 62 6.05 20.12 6.12
N THR A 63 6.38 19.10 6.92
CA THR A 63 7.36 19.25 8.01
C THR A 63 8.74 19.63 7.44
N LEU A 64 9.21 18.94 6.43
CA LEU A 64 10.55 19.20 5.85
C LEU A 64 10.60 20.48 5.03
N ALA A 65 9.53 20.86 4.34
CA ALA A 65 9.51 22.02 3.46
C ALA A 65 9.13 23.33 4.16
N LEU A 66 8.36 23.28 5.24
CA LEU A 66 7.88 24.48 5.93
C LEU A 66 8.38 24.56 7.38
N VAL A 67 8.15 23.52 8.19
CA VAL A 67 8.44 23.58 9.63
C VAL A 67 9.94 23.67 9.89
N VAL A 68 10.74 22.82 9.27
CA VAL A 68 12.20 22.84 9.44
C VAL A 68 12.83 24.15 8.96
N PRO A 69 12.54 24.66 7.73
CA PRO A 69 13.09 25.95 7.31
C PRO A 69 12.57 27.14 8.10
N SER A 70 11.28 27.14 8.49
CA SER A 70 10.70 28.19 9.34
C SER A 70 11.47 28.30 10.66
N PHE A 71 11.70 27.19 11.34
CA PHE A 71 12.48 27.15 12.57
C PHE A 71 13.93 27.62 12.36
N GLN A 72 14.60 27.15 11.30
CA GLN A 72 16.01 27.49 11.05
C GLN A 72 16.24 28.94 10.67
N LEU A 73 15.30 29.56 9.95
CA LEU A 73 15.45 30.90 9.37
C LEU A 73 14.87 31.99 10.28
N LEU A 74 13.80 31.71 11.01
CA LEU A 74 13.05 32.73 11.75
C LEU A 74 13.26 32.66 13.27
N GLU A 75 13.66 31.47 13.81
CA GLU A 75 13.87 31.33 15.26
C GLU A 75 15.18 31.99 15.71
N PRO A 76 15.14 32.89 16.72
CA PRO A 76 16.33 33.50 17.29
C PRO A 76 17.22 32.47 17.99
N ARG A 77 18.50 32.43 17.64
CA ARG A 77 19.48 31.46 18.20
C ARG A 77 19.91 31.81 19.64
N SER A 78 19.63 33.01 20.11
CA SER A 78 20.11 33.56 21.37
C SER A 78 19.17 33.36 22.57
N ILE A 79 17.94 32.91 22.33
CA ILE A 79 16.94 32.77 23.40
C ILE A 79 17.00 31.35 23.96
N ALA A 80 17.39 31.23 25.24
CA ALA A 80 17.41 29.98 25.99
C ALA A 80 16.01 29.67 26.59
N GLU A 81 14.96 29.74 25.77
CA GLU A 81 13.64 29.31 26.22
C GLU A 81 13.54 27.79 26.32
N GLY A 82 12.99 27.30 27.42
CA GLY A 82 12.76 25.88 27.62
C GLY A 82 11.70 25.35 26.64
N THR A 83 11.91 24.15 26.09
CA THR A 83 10.88 23.47 25.32
C THR A 83 9.76 23.05 26.28
N GLY A 84 8.54 23.49 26.05
CA GLY A 84 7.38 23.13 26.89
C GLY A 84 7.15 21.61 26.95
N ALA A 85 6.40 21.16 27.96
CA ALA A 85 6.12 19.71 28.14
C ALA A 85 5.32 19.13 26.95
N MET A 86 4.43 19.91 26.33
CA MET A 86 3.58 19.47 25.22
C MET A 86 4.41 19.10 23.97
N PRO A 87 5.33 19.93 23.45
CA PRO A 87 6.18 19.52 22.32
C PRO A 87 7.06 18.30 22.62
N ILE A 88 7.53 18.14 23.85
CA ILE A 88 8.31 16.96 24.23
C ILE A 88 7.45 15.70 24.17
N THR A 89 6.26 15.72 24.76
CA THR A 89 5.36 14.55 24.76
C THR A 89 4.93 14.17 23.36
N LEU A 90 4.58 15.12 22.51
CA LEU A 90 4.20 14.87 21.12
C LEU A 90 5.38 14.36 20.28
N SER A 91 6.59 14.84 20.52
CA SER A 91 7.80 14.30 19.86
C SER A 91 8.04 12.85 20.22
N VAL A 92 7.88 12.50 21.51
CA VAL A 92 7.97 11.10 21.96
C VAL A 92 6.88 10.26 21.29
N CYS A 93 5.64 10.74 21.20
CA CYS A 93 4.58 10.05 20.47
C CYS A 93 4.93 9.84 18.98
N ALA A 94 5.54 10.84 18.32
CA ALA A 94 6.00 10.72 16.94
C ALA A 94 7.06 9.63 16.79
N LEU A 95 8.07 9.61 17.68
CA LEU A 95 9.11 8.58 17.68
C LEU A 95 8.54 7.17 17.93
N LEU A 96 7.61 7.05 18.88
CA LEU A 96 6.92 5.78 19.15
C LEU A 96 6.09 5.31 17.95
N LEU A 97 5.41 6.21 17.25
CA LEU A 97 4.65 5.90 16.05
C LEU A 97 5.57 5.39 14.92
N ILE A 98 6.69 6.05 14.68
CA ILE A 98 7.70 5.63 13.68
C ILE A 98 8.29 4.27 14.08
N ALA A 99 8.69 4.10 15.34
CA ALA A 99 9.25 2.84 15.86
C ALA A 99 8.25 1.70 15.74
N CYS A 100 6.97 1.93 16.05
CA CYS A 100 5.90 0.95 15.89
C CYS A 100 5.71 0.58 14.41
N GLY A 101 5.73 1.55 13.49
CA GLY A 101 5.69 1.31 12.05
C GLY A 101 6.84 0.44 11.57
N CYS A 102 8.08 0.78 11.95
CA CYS A 102 9.27 -0.03 11.65
C CYS A 102 9.15 -1.45 12.23
N PHE A 103 8.76 -1.58 13.49
CA PHE A 103 8.59 -2.87 14.15
C PHE A 103 7.57 -3.76 13.43
N ARG A 104 6.43 -3.19 13.00
CA ARG A 104 5.39 -3.92 12.25
C ARG A 104 5.89 -4.39 10.88
N VAL A 105 6.69 -3.59 10.18
CA VAL A 105 7.32 -3.97 8.91
C VAL A 105 8.34 -5.09 9.13
N ILE A 106 9.25 -4.94 10.10
CA ILE A 106 10.29 -5.92 10.40
C ILE A 106 9.65 -7.25 10.81
N THR A 107 8.68 -7.24 11.72
CA THR A 107 7.99 -8.45 12.16
C THR A 107 7.21 -9.13 11.04
N ALA A 108 6.58 -8.37 10.14
CA ALA A 108 5.92 -8.93 8.96
C ALA A 108 6.92 -9.62 8.03
N GLN A 109 8.05 -8.96 7.75
CA GLN A 109 9.10 -9.51 6.89
C GLN A 109 9.74 -10.77 7.50
N THR A 110 10.09 -10.73 8.79
CA THR A 110 10.70 -11.89 9.47
C THR A 110 9.74 -13.07 9.57
N LYS A 111 8.45 -12.83 9.86
CA LYS A 111 7.42 -13.89 9.85
C LYS A 111 7.30 -14.50 8.46
N THR A 112 7.16 -13.68 7.42
CA THR A 112 7.07 -14.17 6.04
C THR A 112 8.32 -14.96 5.65
N ALA A 113 9.52 -14.46 5.97
CA ALA A 113 10.76 -15.14 5.65
C ALA A 113 10.86 -16.52 6.34
N ARG A 114 10.46 -16.62 7.61
CA ARG A 114 10.45 -17.90 8.35
C ARG A 114 9.47 -18.91 7.75
N VAL A 115 8.26 -18.47 7.41
CA VAL A 115 7.26 -19.34 6.81
C VAL A 115 7.72 -19.82 5.43
N VAL A 116 8.24 -18.90 4.60
CA VAL A 116 8.79 -19.25 3.27
C VAL A 116 9.99 -20.20 3.39
N ALA A 117 10.86 -20.02 4.40
CA ALA A 117 11.99 -20.93 4.63
C ALA A 117 11.50 -22.36 4.91
N ARG A 118 10.50 -22.53 5.77
CA ARG A 118 9.88 -23.85 6.05
C ARG A 118 9.28 -24.49 4.80
N TRP A 119 8.55 -23.73 4.00
CA TRP A 119 7.96 -24.26 2.76
C TRP A 119 9.00 -24.65 1.71
N ARG A 120 10.20 -24.06 1.77
CA ARG A 120 11.29 -24.37 0.85
C ARG A 120 12.14 -25.58 1.26
N GLU A 121 11.96 -26.10 2.47
CA GLU A 121 12.58 -27.34 2.91
C GLU A 121 11.97 -28.49 2.09
N GLY A 122 12.69 -28.98 1.09
CA GLY A 122 12.24 -30.01 0.11
C GLY A 122 11.64 -29.48 -1.20
N ALA A 123 11.73 -28.18 -1.46
CA ALA A 123 11.21 -27.59 -2.69
C ALA A 123 12.14 -27.83 -3.89
N HIS A 124 11.55 -28.18 -5.03
CA HIS A 124 12.23 -28.27 -6.32
C HIS A 124 11.89 -27.05 -7.19
N SER A 125 12.89 -26.52 -7.93
CA SER A 125 12.62 -25.46 -8.91
C SER A 125 11.98 -26.07 -10.15
N LEU A 126 10.77 -25.64 -10.47
CA LEU A 126 10.16 -25.92 -11.78
C LEU A 126 10.57 -24.82 -12.76
N ASN A 127 11.20 -25.23 -13.86
CA ASN A 127 11.25 -24.39 -15.05
C ASN A 127 9.91 -24.52 -15.77
N VAL A 128 8.96 -23.67 -15.43
CA VAL A 128 7.75 -23.52 -16.24
C VAL A 128 8.09 -22.53 -17.34
N ASP A 129 7.95 -22.96 -18.60
CA ASP A 129 8.22 -22.18 -19.82
C ASP A 129 7.21 -21.04 -20.04
N ALA A 130 6.72 -20.45 -18.97
CA ALA A 130 5.73 -19.37 -18.98
C ALA A 130 6.38 -17.96 -19.00
N GLY A 131 7.66 -17.85 -19.38
CA GLY A 131 8.37 -16.56 -19.36
C GLY A 131 8.64 -15.98 -17.94
N VAL A 132 8.32 -16.75 -16.90
CA VAL A 132 8.48 -16.35 -15.49
C VAL A 132 9.55 -17.24 -14.86
N GLN A 133 10.79 -16.77 -14.82
CA GLN A 133 11.93 -17.48 -14.20
C GLN A 133 11.82 -17.64 -12.68
N MET A 134 10.64 -17.48 -12.09
CA MET A 134 10.48 -17.30 -10.64
C MET A 134 9.46 -18.24 -9.98
N VAL A 135 9.09 -19.34 -10.65
CA VAL A 135 8.17 -20.34 -10.08
C VAL A 135 8.95 -21.37 -9.28
N THR A 136 8.51 -21.63 -8.04
CA THR A 136 9.09 -22.66 -7.17
C THR A 136 8.01 -23.64 -6.77
N LEU A 137 8.17 -24.91 -7.12
CA LEU A 137 7.28 -25.99 -6.68
C LEU A 137 7.57 -26.34 -5.22
N LEU A 138 6.54 -26.46 -4.42
CA LEU A 138 6.62 -26.83 -3.03
C LEU A 138 6.08 -28.22 -2.81
N SER A 139 6.92 -29.10 -2.26
CA SER A 139 6.52 -30.42 -1.77
C SER A 139 6.14 -30.31 -0.29
N GLY A 140 4.87 -30.54 0.05
CA GLY A 140 4.42 -30.59 1.44
C GLY A 140 2.95 -30.27 1.64
N ARG A 141 2.32 -30.88 2.65
CA ARG A 141 0.90 -30.69 2.97
C ARG A 141 0.55 -29.28 3.47
N GLU A 142 1.53 -28.55 4.01
CA GLU A 142 1.35 -27.19 4.55
C GLU A 142 1.65 -26.09 3.51
N ALA A 143 2.03 -26.47 2.29
CA ALA A 143 2.33 -25.52 1.24
C ALA A 143 1.06 -24.77 0.80
N PRO A 144 1.11 -23.44 0.63
CA PRO A 144 -0.02 -22.69 0.12
C PRO A 144 -0.33 -23.16 -1.32
N PRO A 145 -1.60 -23.16 -1.73
CA PRO A 145 -1.96 -23.56 -3.08
C PRO A 145 -1.17 -22.81 -4.16
N LEU A 146 -1.25 -21.52 -4.15
CA LEU A 146 -0.52 -20.59 -5.01
C LEU A 146 -0.31 -19.29 -4.24
N THR A 147 0.90 -18.74 -4.22
CA THR A 147 1.14 -17.47 -3.53
C THR A 147 2.39 -16.76 -4.03
N LEU A 148 2.29 -15.43 -4.13
CA LEU A 148 3.41 -14.55 -4.42
C LEU A 148 4.10 -14.12 -3.12
N VAL A 149 5.40 -14.37 -3.01
CA VAL A 149 6.21 -13.97 -1.85
C VAL A 149 7.39 -13.11 -2.26
N GLY A 150 7.81 -12.23 -1.32
CA GLY A 150 8.94 -11.34 -1.53
C GLY A 150 8.57 -9.99 -2.12
N VAL A 151 9.46 -9.00 -1.88
CA VAL A 151 9.32 -7.62 -2.36
C VAL A 151 10.43 -7.26 -3.35
N ARG A 152 11.70 -7.48 -2.97
CA ARG A 152 12.86 -7.18 -3.84
C ARG A 152 13.13 -8.29 -4.86
N ARG A 153 12.84 -9.52 -4.49
CA ARG A 153 13.00 -10.71 -5.34
C ARG A 153 11.72 -11.52 -5.24
N PRO A 154 10.66 -11.08 -5.92
CA PRO A 154 9.38 -11.77 -5.89
C PRO A 154 9.53 -13.18 -6.48
N ARG A 155 8.85 -14.14 -5.86
CA ARG A 155 8.78 -15.54 -6.32
C ARG A 155 7.37 -16.04 -6.17
N VAL A 156 6.91 -16.80 -7.12
CA VAL A 156 5.64 -17.52 -7.05
C VAL A 156 5.91 -18.90 -6.49
N LEU A 157 5.25 -19.22 -5.40
CA LEU A 157 5.27 -20.54 -4.78
C LEU A 157 3.99 -21.27 -5.14
N ILE A 158 4.11 -22.51 -5.62
CA ILE A 158 2.97 -23.37 -5.99
C ILE A 158 3.13 -24.73 -5.33
N SER A 159 2.05 -25.30 -4.75
CA SER A 159 2.09 -26.66 -4.25
C SER A 159 2.01 -27.68 -5.38
N GLU A 160 2.66 -28.84 -5.21
CA GLU A 160 2.54 -29.96 -6.16
C GLU A 160 1.08 -30.36 -6.40
N PHE A 161 0.28 -30.34 -5.33
CA PHE A 161 -1.14 -30.64 -5.44
C PHE A 161 -1.89 -29.64 -6.33
N THR A 162 -1.58 -28.35 -6.21
CA THR A 162 -2.17 -27.29 -7.05
C THR A 162 -1.71 -27.45 -8.50
N ALA A 163 -0.43 -27.74 -8.73
CA ALA A 163 0.12 -27.95 -10.05
C ALA A 163 -0.52 -29.17 -10.76
N ALA A 164 -0.88 -30.20 -10.01
CA ALA A 164 -1.57 -31.38 -10.55
C ALA A 164 -3.09 -31.16 -10.74
N LEU A 165 -3.70 -30.24 -9.96
CA LEU A 165 -5.15 -29.96 -10.02
C LEU A 165 -5.54 -29.04 -11.19
N LEU A 166 -4.67 -28.09 -11.52
CA LEU A 166 -4.93 -27.12 -12.58
C LEU A 166 -4.52 -27.69 -13.95
N SER A 167 -5.32 -27.40 -14.98
CA SER A 167 -4.89 -27.65 -16.35
C SER A 167 -3.71 -26.75 -16.72
N PRO A 168 -2.96 -27.04 -17.79
CA PRO A 168 -1.86 -26.17 -18.25
C PRO A 168 -2.33 -24.72 -18.51
N ASP A 169 -3.52 -24.53 -19.07
CA ASP A 169 -4.08 -23.22 -19.38
C ASP A 169 -4.51 -22.49 -18.13
N GLU A 170 -5.20 -23.17 -17.20
CA GLU A 170 -5.55 -22.64 -15.88
C GLU A 170 -4.31 -22.23 -15.05
N LEU A 171 -3.26 -23.05 -15.10
CA LEU A 171 -2.00 -22.73 -14.44
C LEU A 171 -1.33 -21.51 -15.07
N HIS A 172 -1.29 -21.45 -16.39
CA HIS A 172 -0.71 -20.34 -17.13
C HIS A 172 -1.40 -19.01 -16.81
N ILE A 173 -2.73 -18.98 -16.80
CA ILE A 173 -3.49 -17.77 -16.48
C ILE A 173 -3.38 -17.40 -15.01
N ALA A 174 -3.35 -18.36 -14.08
CA ALA A 174 -3.11 -18.11 -12.68
C ALA A 174 -1.73 -17.50 -12.41
N LEU A 175 -0.70 -17.94 -13.13
CA LEU A 175 0.64 -17.35 -13.07
C LEU A 175 0.67 -15.93 -13.64
N LYS A 176 -0.07 -15.64 -14.72
CA LYS A 176 -0.23 -14.27 -15.24
C LYS A 176 -0.88 -13.35 -14.20
N HIS A 177 -1.87 -13.83 -13.46
CA HIS A 177 -2.50 -13.10 -12.38
C HIS A 177 -1.49 -12.76 -11.25
N GLU A 178 -0.69 -13.73 -10.80
CA GLU A 178 0.37 -13.48 -9.82
C GLU A 178 1.44 -12.51 -10.35
N LEU A 179 1.77 -12.58 -11.64
CA LEU A 179 2.69 -11.64 -12.28
C LEU A 179 2.14 -10.21 -12.31
N ALA A 180 0.82 -10.02 -12.47
CA ALA A 180 0.19 -8.72 -12.39
C ALA A 180 0.40 -8.07 -11.00
N HIS A 181 0.32 -8.84 -9.90
CA HIS A 181 0.66 -8.36 -8.55
C HIS A 181 2.14 -7.97 -8.41
N VAL A 182 3.06 -8.70 -9.08
CA VAL A 182 4.48 -8.32 -9.13
C VAL A 182 4.66 -6.97 -9.82
N GLN A 183 4.08 -6.81 -11.00
CA GLN A 183 4.17 -5.58 -11.81
C GLN A 183 3.55 -4.37 -11.09
N SER A 184 2.47 -4.61 -10.35
CA SER A 184 1.80 -3.60 -9.54
C SER A 184 2.51 -3.30 -8.21
N LEU A 185 3.57 -4.05 -7.84
CA LEU A 185 4.30 -3.93 -6.57
C LEU A 185 3.40 -4.09 -5.32
N ASP A 186 2.40 -4.94 -5.38
CA ASP A 186 1.37 -5.03 -4.33
C ASP A 186 1.92 -5.49 -2.99
N ASN A 187 2.94 -6.37 -2.98
CA ASN A 187 3.62 -6.75 -1.74
C ASN A 187 4.36 -5.58 -1.08
N LEU A 188 4.92 -4.66 -1.87
CA LEU A 188 5.53 -3.42 -1.36
C LEU A 188 4.46 -2.50 -0.79
N LYS A 189 3.34 -2.30 -1.50
CA LYS A 189 2.21 -1.48 -1.03
C LYS A 189 1.64 -2.01 0.29
N LYS A 190 1.50 -3.33 0.44
CA LYS A 190 1.09 -3.96 1.71
C LYS A 190 2.06 -3.66 2.86
N LEU A 191 3.38 -3.61 2.60
CA LEU A 191 4.36 -3.21 3.62
C LEU A 191 4.25 -1.73 3.98
N VAL A 192 4.03 -0.86 3.00
CA VAL A 192 3.79 0.57 3.24
C VAL A 192 2.56 0.76 4.13
N PHE A 193 1.47 0.03 3.90
CA PHE A 193 0.29 0.07 4.78
C PHE A 193 0.60 -0.36 6.21
N ARG A 194 1.45 -1.36 6.40
CA ARG A 194 1.87 -1.79 7.74
C ARG A 194 2.69 -0.73 8.46
N PHE A 195 3.50 0.02 7.72
CA PHE A 195 4.25 1.16 8.26
C PHE A 195 3.33 2.33 8.62
N CYS A 196 2.43 2.71 7.72
CA CYS A 196 1.51 3.84 7.87
C CYS A 196 0.30 3.51 8.78
N PHE A 197 0.51 2.83 9.90
CA PHE A 197 -0.60 2.42 10.75
C PHE A 197 -1.39 3.62 11.29
N PHE A 198 -2.73 3.58 11.11
CA PHE A 198 -3.66 4.50 11.75
C PHE A 198 -5.01 3.81 12.01
N PRO A 199 -5.61 3.96 13.21
CA PRO A 199 -6.92 3.40 13.52
C PRO A 199 -8.00 3.90 12.55
N GLY A 200 -8.90 3.01 12.12
CA GLY A 200 -10.00 3.36 11.21
C GLY A 200 -9.67 3.27 9.70
N MET A 201 -8.43 2.99 9.31
CA MET A 201 -8.03 2.85 7.92
C MET A 201 -8.14 1.42 7.36
N ALA A 202 -8.48 0.42 8.19
CA ALA A 202 -8.57 -0.97 7.77
C ALA A 202 -9.58 -1.21 6.63
N ASN A 203 -10.70 -0.48 6.64
CA ASN A 203 -11.70 -0.58 5.58
C ASN A 203 -11.19 -0.06 4.22
N LEU A 204 -10.35 0.98 4.23
CA LEU A 204 -9.70 1.50 3.03
C LEU A 204 -8.67 0.50 2.48
N GLU A 205 -7.89 -0.13 3.36
CA GLU A 205 -6.93 -1.18 3.00
C GLU A 205 -7.63 -2.42 2.43
N SER A 206 -8.77 -2.81 3.02
CA SER A 206 -9.61 -3.91 2.51
C SER A 206 -10.19 -3.59 1.13
N ALA A 207 -10.71 -2.38 0.94
CA ALA A 207 -11.21 -1.93 -0.36
C ALA A 207 -10.10 -1.89 -1.41
N TRP A 208 -8.90 -1.38 -1.05
CA TRP A 208 -7.74 -1.44 -1.92
C TRP A 208 -7.40 -2.88 -2.32
N SER A 209 -7.36 -3.81 -1.36
CA SER A 209 -7.05 -5.21 -1.64
C SER A 209 -8.03 -5.83 -2.62
N GLN A 210 -9.34 -5.58 -2.45
CA GLN A 210 -10.37 -6.08 -3.39
C GLN A 210 -10.19 -5.52 -4.80
N VAL A 211 -9.93 -4.22 -4.92
CA VAL A 211 -9.71 -3.59 -6.23
C VAL A 211 -8.41 -4.05 -6.87
N ALA A 212 -7.36 -4.32 -6.08
CA ALA A 212 -6.11 -4.87 -6.57
C ALA A 212 -6.29 -6.28 -7.17
N GLU A 213 -7.12 -7.13 -6.54
CA GLU A 213 -7.47 -8.44 -7.10
C GLU A 213 -8.22 -8.32 -8.43
N LEU A 214 -9.22 -7.43 -8.51
CA LEU A 214 -9.94 -7.17 -9.76
C LEU A 214 -9.02 -6.62 -10.86
N ALA A 215 -8.08 -5.76 -10.50
CA ALA A 215 -7.11 -5.21 -11.43
C ALA A 215 -6.10 -6.27 -11.93
N ALA A 216 -5.73 -7.22 -11.08
CA ALA A 216 -4.88 -8.34 -11.45
C ALA A 216 -5.62 -9.32 -12.39
N ASP A 217 -6.92 -9.59 -12.14
CA ASP A 217 -7.79 -10.36 -13.04
C ASP A 217 -7.83 -9.71 -14.43
N ASP A 218 -8.10 -8.39 -14.50
CA ASP A 218 -8.16 -7.64 -15.76
C ASP A 218 -6.82 -7.60 -16.52
N ALA A 219 -5.71 -7.63 -15.80
CA ALA A 219 -4.39 -7.64 -16.37
C ALA A 219 -4.00 -9.03 -16.92
N ALA A 220 -4.49 -10.09 -16.29
CA ALA A 220 -4.23 -11.46 -16.69
C ALA A 220 -5.00 -11.85 -17.95
N VAL A 221 -6.29 -11.50 -18.02
CA VAL A 221 -7.23 -11.92 -19.06
C VAL A 221 -7.02 -11.12 -20.36
N SER A 222 -6.93 -11.83 -21.48
CA SER A 222 -6.77 -11.25 -22.81
C SER A 222 -7.93 -11.60 -23.76
N ASN A 223 -8.63 -12.71 -23.52
CA ASN A 223 -9.73 -13.24 -24.32
C ASN A 223 -10.74 -13.95 -23.40
N MET A 224 -11.83 -14.49 -23.97
CA MET A 224 -12.89 -15.15 -23.20
C MET A 224 -12.41 -16.49 -22.61
N ASP A 225 -11.55 -17.21 -23.29
CA ASP A 225 -11.01 -18.49 -22.80
C ASP A 225 -10.13 -18.24 -21.57
N ASP A 226 -9.24 -17.22 -21.61
CA ASP A 226 -8.47 -16.78 -20.44
C ASP A 226 -9.40 -16.47 -19.24
N ALA A 227 -10.56 -15.83 -19.49
CA ALA A 227 -11.49 -15.47 -18.43
C ALA A 227 -12.15 -16.71 -17.79
N VAL A 228 -12.53 -17.68 -18.60
CA VAL A 228 -13.11 -18.95 -18.15
C VAL A 228 -12.09 -19.78 -17.37
N ASP A 229 -10.87 -19.87 -17.90
CA ASP A 229 -9.77 -20.60 -17.24
C ASP A 229 -9.40 -19.98 -15.89
N LEU A 230 -9.32 -18.65 -15.82
CA LEU A 230 -9.07 -17.96 -14.54
C LEU A 230 -10.23 -18.18 -13.55
N ALA A 231 -11.48 -18.12 -14.02
CA ALA A 231 -12.65 -18.37 -13.17
C ALA A 231 -12.63 -19.81 -12.63
N SER A 232 -12.32 -20.80 -13.49
CA SER A 232 -12.16 -22.20 -13.11
C SER A 232 -11.04 -22.40 -12.08
N ALA A 233 -9.86 -21.82 -12.34
CA ALA A 233 -8.72 -21.86 -11.43
C ALA A 233 -9.09 -21.28 -10.05
N LEU A 234 -9.76 -20.13 -10.00
CA LEU A 234 -10.21 -19.49 -8.74
C LEU A 234 -11.15 -20.40 -7.95
N VAL A 235 -12.11 -21.07 -8.61
CA VAL A 235 -13.04 -22.01 -7.97
C VAL A 235 -12.28 -23.22 -7.43
N LYS A 236 -11.34 -23.79 -8.18
CA LYS A 236 -10.53 -24.92 -7.75
C LYS A 236 -9.65 -24.56 -6.57
N LEU A 237 -8.94 -23.42 -6.64
CA LEU A 237 -8.07 -22.94 -5.58
C LEU A 237 -8.82 -22.59 -4.30
N SER A 238 -10.05 -22.05 -4.40
CA SER A 238 -10.87 -21.70 -3.24
C SER A 238 -11.24 -22.93 -2.38
N ARG A 239 -11.31 -24.11 -2.99
CA ARG A 239 -11.60 -25.37 -2.28
C ARG A 239 -10.40 -25.92 -1.51
N LEU A 240 -9.19 -25.43 -1.81
CA LEU A 240 -7.94 -25.87 -1.18
C LEU A 240 -7.58 -25.07 0.07
N VAL A 241 -8.17 -23.88 0.25
CA VAL A 241 -7.92 -23.06 1.44
C VAL A 241 -8.75 -23.62 2.59
N PRO A 242 -8.14 -24.13 3.68
CA PRO A 242 -8.88 -24.60 4.85
C PRO A 242 -9.72 -23.45 5.43
N VAL A 243 -10.99 -23.73 5.74
CA VAL A 243 -11.91 -22.75 6.36
C VAL A 243 -11.36 -22.25 7.71
N GLU A 244 -10.55 -23.06 8.39
CA GLU A 244 -9.92 -22.74 9.69
C GLU A 244 -8.73 -21.79 9.59
N ALA A 245 -8.10 -21.64 8.42
CA ALA A 245 -6.94 -20.75 8.22
C ALA A 245 -7.32 -19.28 7.99
N ALA A 246 -8.61 -19.00 7.79
CA ALA A 246 -9.09 -17.62 7.68
C ALA A 246 -9.39 -17.09 9.09
N PRO A 247 -8.78 -15.96 9.53
CA PRO A 247 -9.19 -15.28 10.75
C PRO A 247 -10.70 -15.04 10.68
N VAL A 248 -11.41 -15.24 11.79
CA VAL A 248 -12.89 -15.23 11.90
C VAL A 248 -13.55 -14.00 11.23
N ASN A 249 -12.81 -12.88 11.09
CA ASN A 249 -13.27 -11.67 10.43
C ASN A 249 -13.01 -11.62 8.90
N THR A 250 -12.31 -12.59 8.32
CA THR A 250 -11.95 -12.59 6.88
C THR A 250 -12.63 -13.72 6.10
N ALA A 251 -13.17 -14.75 6.75
CA ALA A 251 -13.80 -15.89 6.10
C ALA A 251 -15.03 -15.49 5.24
N GLY A 252 -15.87 -14.57 5.73
CA GLY A 252 -17.01 -14.04 4.97
C GLY A 252 -16.59 -13.11 3.80
N PHE A 253 -15.46 -12.42 3.93
CA PHE A 253 -14.93 -11.56 2.88
C PHE A 253 -14.29 -12.36 1.74
N VAL A 254 -13.53 -13.40 2.04
CA VAL A 254 -12.87 -14.24 1.04
C VAL A 254 -13.90 -14.94 0.14
N THR A 255 -14.95 -15.49 0.73
CA THR A 255 -16.00 -16.19 -0.04
C THR A 255 -16.81 -15.21 -0.91
N GLY A 256 -17.18 -14.04 -0.37
CA GLY A 256 -17.90 -13.00 -1.13
C GLY A 256 -17.05 -12.39 -2.27
N SER A 257 -15.73 -12.24 -2.09
CA SER A 257 -14.85 -11.69 -3.12
C SER A 257 -14.65 -12.66 -4.29
N ILE A 258 -14.55 -13.97 -4.05
CA ILE A 258 -14.35 -14.96 -5.10
C ILE A 258 -15.58 -15.05 -6.00
N SER A 259 -16.80 -15.12 -5.43
CA SER A 259 -18.03 -15.18 -6.22
C SER A 259 -18.22 -13.95 -7.12
N VAL A 260 -17.88 -12.77 -6.62
CA VAL A 260 -17.92 -11.52 -7.42
C VAL A 260 -16.89 -11.55 -8.55
N ARG A 261 -15.66 -12.01 -8.28
CA ARG A 261 -14.61 -12.15 -9.30
C ARG A 261 -15.02 -13.15 -10.38
N VAL A 262 -15.49 -14.33 -9.99
CA VAL A 262 -15.95 -15.37 -10.92
C VAL A 262 -17.12 -14.87 -11.77
N ALA A 263 -18.14 -14.25 -11.16
CA ALA A 263 -19.27 -13.68 -11.91
C ALA A 263 -18.81 -12.60 -12.92
N ARG A 264 -17.84 -11.76 -12.53
CA ARG A 264 -17.27 -10.74 -13.40
C ARG A 264 -16.47 -11.33 -14.56
N LEU A 265 -15.66 -12.37 -14.30
CA LEU A 265 -14.90 -13.08 -15.35
C LEU A 265 -15.83 -13.77 -16.35
N LEU A 266 -16.89 -14.42 -15.87
CA LEU A 266 -17.89 -15.04 -16.76
C LEU A 266 -18.71 -14.02 -17.57
N ALA A 267 -18.84 -12.79 -17.07
CA ALA A 267 -19.46 -11.67 -17.79
C ALA A 267 -18.47 -10.83 -18.59
N TRP A 268 -17.22 -11.29 -18.74
CA TRP A 268 -16.17 -10.56 -19.42
C TRP A 268 -16.51 -10.33 -20.90
N LYS A 269 -16.24 -9.13 -21.41
CA LYS A 269 -16.46 -8.76 -22.80
C LYS A 269 -15.22 -8.07 -23.34
N GLU A 270 -14.86 -8.40 -24.57
CA GLU A 270 -13.64 -7.92 -25.26
C GLU A 270 -13.56 -6.39 -25.40
N ALA A 271 -14.70 -5.71 -25.36
CA ALA A 271 -14.80 -4.27 -25.60
C ALA A 271 -14.17 -3.36 -24.52
N THR A 272 -13.70 -3.91 -23.38
CA THR A 272 -13.25 -3.10 -22.24
C THR A 272 -11.78 -2.68 -22.33
N LYS A 273 -11.02 -3.18 -23.30
CA LYS A 273 -9.56 -2.96 -23.39
C LYS A 273 -9.15 -1.62 -24.02
N ASP A 274 -10.07 -0.95 -24.72
CA ASP A 274 -9.76 0.20 -25.60
C ASP A 274 -9.95 1.59 -24.96
N GLN A 275 -10.42 1.67 -23.72
CA GLN A 275 -10.60 2.95 -23.01
C GLN A 275 -9.44 3.32 -22.07
N ARG A 276 -8.21 2.97 -22.40
CA ARG A 276 -7.08 3.65 -21.78
C ARG A 276 -6.99 5.06 -22.37
N ILE A 277 -7.60 6.03 -21.70
CA ILE A 277 -7.29 7.43 -21.98
C ILE A 277 -5.78 7.61 -21.78
N ARG A 278 -5.03 7.56 -22.87
CA ARG A 278 -3.61 7.94 -22.89
C ARG A 278 -3.56 9.44 -22.68
N VAL A 279 -3.64 9.87 -21.44
CA VAL A 279 -3.32 11.27 -21.11
C VAL A 279 -1.88 11.48 -21.52
N ARG A 280 -1.67 12.26 -22.56
CA ARG A 280 -0.32 12.63 -23.00
C ARG A 280 0.35 13.40 -21.87
N PRO A 281 1.53 13.00 -21.38
CA PRO A 281 2.15 13.56 -20.19
C PRO A 281 2.41 15.09 -20.28
N TRP A 282 2.49 15.63 -21.47
CA TRP A 282 2.71 17.06 -21.69
C TRP A 282 1.51 17.96 -21.28
N TYR A 283 0.29 17.42 -21.20
CA TYR A 283 -0.87 18.17 -20.65
C TYR A 283 -0.72 18.43 -19.15
N ALA A 284 0.14 17.69 -18.45
CA ALA A 284 0.42 17.96 -17.04
C ALA A 284 1.39 19.14 -16.83
N ILE A 285 2.13 19.55 -17.85
CA ILE A 285 3.17 20.61 -17.73
C ILE A 285 2.56 21.96 -17.30
N PRO A 286 1.50 22.50 -17.96
CA PRO A 286 0.96 23.79 -17.56
C PRO A 286 0.43 23.81 -16.11
N PRO A 287 -0.40 22.86 -15.65
CA PRO A 287 -0.87 22.89 -14.26
C PRO A 287 0.26 22.69 -13.25
N VAL A 288 1.31 21.92 -13.59
CA VAL A 288 2.49 21.78 -12.71
C VAL A 288 3.24 23.09 -12.61
N LEU A 289 3.45 23.81 -13.73
CA LEU A 289 4.11 25.13 -13.71
C LEU A 289 3.30 26.16 -12.92
N VAL A 290 1.98 26.19 -13.08
CA VAL A 290 1.10 27.05 -12.29
C VAL A 290 1.19 26.71 -10.81
N ALA A 291 1.11 25.43 -10.45
CA ALA A 291 1.24 24.99 -9.06
C ALA A 291 2.60 25.38 -8.47
N LEU A 292 3.69 25.19 -9.22
CA LEU A 292 5.04 25.57 -8.80
C LEU A 292 5.17 27.08 -8.58
N SER A 293 4.61 27.89 -9.48
CA SER A 293 4.60 29.35 -9.36
C SER A 293 3.80 29.80 -8.15
N CYS A 294 2.63 29.21 -7.90
CA CYS A 294 1.83 29.47 -6.69
C CYS A 294 2.61 29.12 -5.42
N VAL A 295 3.28 27.96 -5.39
CA VAL A 295 4.13 27.57 -4.25
C VAL A 295 5.24 28.57 -4.02
N CYS A 296 5.96 29.00 -5.08
CA CYS A 296 7.03 29.99 -4.94
C CYS A 296 6.53 31.33 -4.40
N LEU A 297 5.37 31.80 -4.88
CA LEU A 297 4.78 33.08 -4.43
C LEU A 297 4.25 33.03 -3.00
N THR A 298 3.73 31.89 -2.55
CA THR A 298 3.14 31.73 -1.22
C THR A 298 4.12 31.22 -0.17
N TYR A 299 5.34 30.82 -0.57
CA TYR A 299 6.29 30.17 0.33
C TYR A 299 6.73 31.06 1.50
N GLY A 300 7.08 32.31 1.25
CA GLY A 300 7.47 33.27 2.29
C GLY A 300 6.35 33.51 3.33
N PRO A 301 5.14 33.89 2.91
CA PRO A 301 3.99 33.98 3.81
C PRO A 301 3.68 32.69 4.57
N ALA A 302 3.82 31.53 3.90
CA ALA A 302 3.60 30.23 4.53
C ALA A 302 4.64 29.93 5.63
N LEU A 303 5.91 30.31 5.41
CA LEU A 303 6.96 30.20 6.43
C LEU A 303 6.67 31.07 7.66
N ALA A 304 6.26 32.34 7.44
CA ALA A 304 5.91 33.26 8.53
C ALA A 304 4.73 32.72 9.36
N LEU A 305 3.66 32.29 8.69
CA LEU A 305 2.51 31.70 9.38
C LEU A 305 2.89 30.42 10.15
N THR A 306 3.75 29.59 9.57
CA THR A 306 4.25 28.38 10.23
C THR A 306 5.05 28.75 11.48
N HIS A 307 5.82 29.83 11.45
CA HIS A 307 6.57 30.31 12.60
C HIS A 307 5.64 30.80 13.71
N GLU A 308 4.62 31.59 13.40
CA GLU A 308 3.60 32.03 14.39
C GLU A 308 2.90 30.84 15.06
N VAL A 309 2.53 29.82 14.29
CA VAL A 309 1.92 28.60 14.81
C VAL A 309 2.90 27.81 15.70
N THR A 310 4.19 27.76 15.32
CA THR A 310 5.22 27.13 16.16
C THR A 310 5.42 27.86 17.47
N GLU A 311 5.46 29.17 17.49
CA GLU A 311 5.55 29.96 18.71
C GLU A 311 4.34 29.75 19.63
N TRP A 312 3.15 29.77 19.05
CA TRP A 312 1.92 29.51 19.82
C TRP A 312 1.91 28.11 20.44
N LEU A 313 2.44 27.10 19.76
CA LEU A 313 2.49 25.72 20.23
C LEU A 313 3.52 25.49 21.35
N VAL A 314 4.56 26.31 21.40
CA VAL A 314 5.67 26.19 22.38
C VAL A 314 5.39 26.99 23.65
N ARG A 315 4.58 28.04 23.59
CA ARG A 315 4.09 28.78 24.75
C ARG A 315 3.08 27.98 25.55
#